data_a6ea70942541017a862f1234298eb780
#
_entry.id   a6ea70942541017a862f1234298eb780
#
_cell.length_a   1.000
_cell.length_b   1.000
_cell.length_c   1.000
_cell.angle_alpha   90.00
_cell.angle_beta   90.00
_cell.angle_gamma   90.00
#
_symmetry.space_group_name_H-M   'P 1'
#
loop_
_entity.id
_entity.type
_entity.pdbx_description
1 polymer ?
#
loop_
_entity_poly.entity_id
_entity_poly.type
_entity_poly.pdbx_seq_one_letter_code
_entity_poly.pdbx_strand_id
1 'polypeptide(L)'
;MIGERLAELRKLSGETQEDLAKAFHVSVPTVRTWERDKASPSHEVLIALCKRYGTSADYLLGLTDIDPSDEARKQRQRLTEEEQNEMHHYEEYLLWKRKK
;
A
#
# COMPACT_ATOMS: atom_id res chain seq x y z
N MET A 1 7.22 3.23 17.23
CA MET A 1 6.28 2.17 16.92
C MET A 1 5.68 2.27 15.55
N ILE A 2 5.19 3.43 15.13
CA ILE A 2 4.68 3.57 13.77
C ILE A 2 5.79 3.73 12.74
N GLY A 3 6.97 4.19 13.17
CA GLY A 3 8.03 4.64 12.28
C GLY A 3 8.54 3.61 11.31
N GLU A 4 8.86 2.42 11.80
CA GLU A 4 9.37 1.33 10.99
C GLU A 4 8.34 0.86 9.95
N ARG A 5 7.10 0.69 10.39
CA ARG A 5 6.00 0.27 9.51
C ARG A 5 5.65 1.32 8.48
N LEU A 6 5.68 2.60 8.89
CA LEU A 6 5.48 3.72 7.98
C LEU A 6 6.57 3.75 6.89
N ALA A 7 7.83 3.62 7.29
CA ALA A 7 8.94 3.59 6.34
C ALA A 7 8.84 2.44 5.37
N GLU A 8 8.44 1.26 5.84
CA GLU A 8 8.22 0.08 5.01
C GLU A 8 7.12 0.32 3.96
N LEU A 9 5.97 0.81 4.41
CA LEU A 9 4.84 1.10 3.52
C LEU A 9 5.21 2.14 2.46
N ARG A 10 5.93 3.17 2.88
CA ARG A 10 6.43 4.20 1.96
C ARG A 10 7.32 3.58 0.88
N LYS A 11 8.29 2.77 1.28
CA LYS A 11 9.21 2.10 0.36
C LYS A 11 8.49 1.12 -0.57
N LEU A 12 7.54 0.36 -0.04
CA LEU A 12 6.73 -0.56 -0.84
C LEU A 12 5.89 0.16 -1.88
N SER A 13 5.52 1.41 -1.61
CA SER A 13 4.78 2.25 -2.54
C SER A 13 5.68 2.99 -3.52
N GLY A 14 6.99 2.80 -3.45
CA GLY A 14 7.95 3.45 -4.33
C GLY A 14 8.16 4.93 -4.02
N GLU A 15 7.81 5.38 -2.84
CA GLU A 15 7.90 6.78 -2.46
C GLU A 15 9.17 7.08 -1.68
N THR A 16 9.74 8.28 -1.92
CA THR A 16 10.82 8.82 -1.11
C THR A 16 10.23 9.57 0.09
N GLN A 17 11.07 9.87 1.07
CA GLN A 17 10.67 10.75 2.18
C GLN A 17 10.21 12.12 1.69
N GLU A 18 10.85 12.62 0.63
CA GLU A 18 10.48 13.88 0.00
C GLU A 18 9.09 13.83 -0.62
N ASP A 19 8.75 12.73 -1.30
CA ASP A 19 7.42 12.52 -1.87
C ASP A 19 6.34 12.56 -0.80
N LEU A 20 6.57 11.87 0.31
CA LEU A 20 5.65 11.85 1.43
C LEU A 20 5.53 13.24 2.09
N ALA A 21 6.63 13.92 2.26
CA ALA A 21 6.64 15.27 2.82
C ALA A 21 5.81 16.24 1.96
N LYS A 22 5.96 16.19 0.66
CA LYS A 22 5.16 17.00 -0.28
C LYS A 22 3.67 16.67 -0.18
N ALA A 23 3.33 15.40 -0.12
CA ALA A 23 1.94 14.97 -0.04
C ALA A 23 1.22 15.49 1.21
N PHE A 24 1.95 15.62 2.32
CA PHE A 24 1.39 16.07 3.59
C PHE A 24 1.71 17.52 3.94
N HIS A 25 2.35 18.25 3.03
CA HIS A 25 2.74 19.66 3.23
C HIS A 25 3.59 19.85 4.49
N VAL A 26 4.52 18.94 4.70
CA VAL A 26 5.46 18.99 5.82
C VAL A 26 6.89 18.93 5.29
N SER A 27 7.87 19.16 6.16
CA SER A 27 9.28 19.06 5.78
C SER A 27 9.77 17.61 5.79
N VAL A 28 10.83 17.33 5.04
CA VAL A 28 11.49 16.02 5.09
C VAL A 28 11.95 15.65 6.49
N PRO A 29 12.57 16.58 7.28
CA PRO A 29 12.89 16.27 8.68
C PRO A 29 11.69 15.83 9.52
N THR A 30 10.50 16.37 9.25
CA THR A 30 9.26 15.95 9.94
C THR A 30 8.95 14.47 9.62
N VAL A 31 9.04 14.08 8.37
CA VAL A 31 8.84 12.68 7.97
C VAL A 31 9.87 11.77 8.65
N ARG A 32 11.14 12.20 8.69
CA ARG A 32 12.18 11.45 9.40
C ARG A 32 11.87 11.24 10.87
N THR A 33 11.35 12.27 11.54
CA THR A 33 10.96 12.17 12.95
C THR A 33 9.86 11.14 13.15
N TRP A 34 8.89 11.09 12.26
CA TRP A 34 7.83 10.06 12.29
C TRP A 34 8.41 8.66 12.11
N GLU A 35 9.30 8.48 11.14
CA GLU A 35 9.89 7.16 10.82
C GLU A 35 10.88 6.68 11.88
N ARG A 36 11.43 7.60 12.68
CA ARG A 36 12.33 7.29 13.80
C ARG A 36 11.63 7.22 15.15
N ASP A 37 10.33 7.36 15.19
CA ASP A 37 9.53 7.37 16.41
C ASP A 37 9.92 8.46 17.42
N LYS A 38 10.51 9.55 16.93
CA LYS A 38 10.86 10.69 17.79
C LYS A 38 9.69 11.62 18.02
N ALA A 39 8.73 11.64 17.11
CA ALA A 39 7.46 12.34 17.24
C ALA A 39 6.39 11.55 16.50
N SER A 40 5.19 11.58 17.02
CA SER A 40 4.04 10.93 16.38
C SER A 40 3.30 11.93 15.49
N PRO A 41 2.82 11.52 14.32
CA PRO A 41 1.92 12.37 13.55
C PRO A 41 0.60 12.58 14.31
N SER A 42 -0.09 13.68 14.00
CA SER A 42 -1.40 13.94 14.56
C SER A 42 -2.41 12.87 14.15
N HIS A 43 -3.55 12.79 14.83
CA HIS A 43 -4.64 11.89 14.47
C HIS A 43 -5.05 12.04 13.01
N GLU A 44 -5.19 13.28 12.56
CA GLU A 44 -5.60 13.59 11.17
C GLU A 44 -4.58 13.06 10.16
N VAL A 45 -3.31 13.27 10.44
CA VAL A 45 -2.22 12.75 9.59
C VAL A 45 -2.17 11.24 9.63
N LEU A 46 -2.35 10.64 10.81
CA LEU A 46 -2.38 9.18 10.94
C LEU A 46 -3.49 8.56 10.09
N ILE A 47 -4.69 9.12 10.15
CA ILE A 47 -5.82 8.67 9.32
C ILE A 47 -5.50 8.81 7.84
N ALA A 48 -4.91 9.93 7.45
CA ALA A 48 -4.53 10.18 6.05
C ALA A 48 -3.45 9.21 5.58
N LEU A 49 -2.48 8.87 6.44
CA LEU A 49 -1.47 7.86 6.14
C LEU A 49 -2.08 6.49 5.92
N CYS A 50 -3.04 6.10 6.77
CA CYS A 50 -3.76 4.83 6.62
C CYS A 50 -4.48 4.77 5.27
N LYS A 51 -5.16 5.83 4.89
CA LYS A 51 -5.87 5.92 3.62
C LYS A 51 -4.90 5.89 2.43
N ARG A 52 -3.78 6.59 2.54
CA ARG A 52 -2.79 6.66 1.48
C ARG A 52 -2.20 5.28 1.16
N TYR A 53 -1.88 4.51 2.19
CA TYR A 53 -1.25 3.20 2.04
C TYR A 53 -2.22 2.02 2.09
N GLY A 54 -3.51 2.29 2.27
CA GLY A 54 -4.53 1.23 2.33
C GLY A 54 -4.37 0.30 3.51
N THR A 55 -3.83 0.80 4.61
CA THR A 55 -3.60 0.03 5.82
C THR A 55 -4.50 0.51 6.96
N SER A 56 -4.39 -0.13 8.12
CA SER A 56 -5.16 0.24 9.32
C SER A 56 -4.30 0.98 10.33
N ALA A 57 -4.95 1.79 11.16
CA ALA A 57 -4.31 2.42 12.30
C ALA A 57 -3.78 1.37 13.28
N ASP A 58 -4.51 0.27 13.48
CA ASP A 58 -4.10 -0.82 14.34
C ASP A 58 -2.74 -1.39 13.91
N TYR A 59 -2.56 -1.59 12.61
CA TYR A 59 -1.28 -2.07 12.08
C TYR A 59 -0.15 -1.06 12.31
N LEU A 60 -0.37 0.22 11.96
CA LEU A 60 0.63 1.26 12.16
C LEU A 60 1.00 1.45 13.62
N LEU A 61 0.02 1.35 14.52
CA LEU A 61 0.25 1.50 15.97
C LEU A 61 0.82 0.25 16.63
N GLY A 62 0.97 -0.84 15.90
CA GLY A 62 1.55 -2.07 16.44
C GLY A 62 0.57 -2.92 17.22
N LEU A 63 -0.73 -2.65 17.12
CA LEU A 63 -1.77 -3.43 17.81
C LEU A 63 -2.08 -4.75 17.11
N THR A 64 -1.71 -4.89 15.87
CA THR A 64 -1.85 -6.11 15.08
C THR A 64 -0.68 -6.25 14.12
N ASP A 65 -0.34 -7.47 13.75
CA ASP A 65 0.65 -7.77 12.72
C ASP A 65 0.01 -7.94 11.34
N ILE A 66 -1.29 -7.83 11.25
CA ILE A 66 -2.02 -7.96 10.00
C ILE A 66 -2.07 -6.62 9.28
N ASP A 67 -1.44 -6.54 8.13
CA ASP A 67 -1.45 -5.36 7.27
C ASP A 67 -2.45 -5.55 6.13
N PRO A 68 -3.60 -4.85 6.15
CA PRO A 68 -4.58 -4.97 5.06
C PRO A 68 -4.00 -4.63 3.69
N SER A 69 -3.03 -3.73 3.63
CA SER A 69 -2.40 -3.36 2.36
C SER A 69 -1.55 -4.50 1.78
N ASP A 70 -0.92 -5.30 2.64
CA ASP A 70 -0.15 -6.46 2.21
C ASP A 70 -1.06 -7.54 1.60
N GLU A 71 -2.18 -7.82 2.25
CA GLU A 71 -3.17 -8.75 1.72
C GLU A 71 -3.75 -8.27 0.39
N ALA A 72 -4.05 -6.99 0.28
CA ALA A 72 -4.53 -6.39 -0.96
C ALA A 72 -3.49 -6.48 -2.08
N ARG A 73 -2.20 -6.27 -1.78
CA ARG A 73 -1.12 -6.44 -2.74
C ARG A 73 -1.01 -7.88 -3.22
N LYS A 74 -1.08 -8.83 -2.31
CA LYS A 74 -1.06 -10.27 -2.61
C LYS A 74 -2.24 -10.67 -3.48
N GLN A 75 -3.43 -10.19 -3.16
CA GLN A 75 -4.63 -10.43 -3.95
C GLN A 75 -4.52 -9.86 -5.36
N ARG A 76 -4.03 -8.63 -5.49
CA ARG A 76 -3.82 -8.00 -6.80
C ARG A 76 -2.86 -8.81 -7.66
N GLN A 77 -1.79 -9.31 -7.07
CA GLN A 77 -0.82 -10.13 -7.78
C GLN A 77 -1.44 -11.45 -8.24
N ARG A 78 -2.22 -12.11 -7.39
CA ARG A 78 -2.94 -13.34 -7.74
C ARG A 78 -3.97 -13.09 -8.84
N LEU A 79 -4.75 -12.00 -8.70
CA LEU A 79 -5.74 -11.62 -9.70
C LEU A 79 -5.10 -11.35 -11.05
N THR A 80 -3.94 -10.69 -11.08
CA THR A 80 -3.22 -10.44 -12.32
C THR A 80 -2.81 -11.74 -13.00
N GLU A 81 -2.31 -12.71 -12.25
CA GLU A 81 -1.93 -14.02 -12.78
C GLU A 81 -3.17 -14.80 -13.26
N GLU A 82 -4.22 -14.81 -12.46
CA GLU A 82 -5.49 -15.46 -12.83
C GLU A 82 -6.15 -14.77 -14.02
N GLU A 83 -6.15 -13.44 -14.06
CA GLU A 83 -6.68 -12.67 -15.19
C GLU A 83 -5.94 -12.99 -16.47
N GLN A 84 -4.62 -13.10 -16.44
CA GLN A 84 -3.83 -13.47 -17.61
C GLN A 84 -4.21 -14.88 -18.09
N ASN A 85 -4.38 -15.83 -17.19
CA ASN A 85 -4.82 -17.18 -17.52
C ASN A 85 -6.24 -17.19 -18.05
N GLU A 86 -7.16 -16.47 -17.41
CA GLU A 86 -8.55 -16.36 -17.85
C GLU A 86 -8.68 -15.70 -19.20
N MET A 87 -7.91 -14.64 -19.46
CA MET A 87 -7.90 -13.98 -20.76
C MET A 87 -7.45 -14.93 -21.87
N HIS A 88 -6.43 -15.74 -21.59
CA HIS A 88 -5.95 -16.73 -22.55
C HIS A 88 -7.03 -17.76 -22.86
N HIS A 89 -7.68 -18.30 -21.86
CA HIS A 89 -8.81 -19.23 -22.02
C HIS A 89 -10.01 -18.59 -22.70
N TYR A 90 -10.29 -17.34 -22.38
CA TYR A 90 -11.38 -16.59 -22.98
C TYR A 90 -11.15 -16.33 -24.47
N GLU A 91 -9.93 -16.00 -24.85
CA GLU A 91 -9.55 -15.82 -26.24
C GLU A 91 -9.71 -17.13 -27.03
N GLU A 92 -9.27 -18.25 -26.47
CA GLU A 92 -9.45 -19.57 -27.06
C GLU A 92 -10.92 -19.89 -27.25
N TYR A 93 -11.73 -19.61 -26.22
CA TYR A 93 -13.18 -19.82 -26.26
C TYR A 93 -13.83 -18.99 -27.35
N LEU A 94 -13.48 -17.72 -27.49
CA LEU A 94 -14.01 -16.85 -28.53
C LEU A 94 -13.63 -17.31 -29.93
N LEU A 95 -12.39 -17.73 -30.12
CA LEU A 95 -11.92 -18.29 -31.38
C LEU A 95 -12.69 -19.55 -31.74
N TRP A 96 -12.91 -20.44 -30.78
CA TRP A 96 -13.70 -21.66 -30.97
C TRP A 96 -15.16 -21.34 -31.33
N LYS A 97 -15.76 -20.38 -30.65
CA LYS A 97 -17.14 -19.95 -30.90
C LYS A 97 -17.31 -19.30 -32.29
N ARG A 98 -16.29 -18.60 -32.76
CA ARG A 98 -16.29 -17.98 -34.11
C ARG A 98 -16.22 -19.03 -35.23
N LYS A 99 -15.61 -20.14 -34.98
CA LYS A 99 -15.49 -21.25 -35.94
C LYS A 99 -16.75 -22.09 -36.10
N LYS A 100 -17.70 -21.91 -35.18
CA LYS A 100 -19.02 -22.55 -35.26
C LYS A 100 -20.02 -21.66 -36.01
#